data_bb3615840b4852ba13844daee1efed24
#
_entry.id   bb3615840b4852ba13844daee1efed24
#
_cell.length_a   1.000
_cell.length_b   1.000
_cell.length_c   1.000
_cell.angle_alpha   90.00
_cell.angle_beta   90.00
_cell.angle_gamma   90.00
#
_symmetry.space_group_name_H-M   'P 1'
#
loop_
_entity.id
_entity.type
_entity.pdbx_description
1 polymer ?
#
loop_
_entity_poly.entity_id
_entity_poly.type
_entity_poly.pdbx_seq_one_letter_code
_entity_poly.pdbx_strand_id
1 'polypeptide(L)'
;MSRIHNQYRELESSYNYIDKTECLEKEIERFPSVYIEGAAGCGKTTMMRMFLEKHPEVDYTVLWMDEDEKYEEYERYVDKYVDNSRWLILENVPEELPLHTVGMIKRSIRRLGGQDRIILIGRNEIPDALLGTFWNREMGLVTQNSMLLDQDEVECLIKQYGSRTSPEQLLRYTGGWAGIVDVILRLESKYGAWNPESCWHEMNRYIKEMILDTLQRE
;
A
#
# COMPACT_ATOMS: atom_id res chain seq x y z
N MET A 1 15.96 17.40 0.70
CA MET A 1 14.96 17.75 1.74
C MET A 1 14.02 16.57 1.86
N SER A 2 14.19 15.74 2.91
CA SER A 2 13.33 14.59 3.12
C SER A 2 11.89 15.06 3.26
N ARG A 3 10.99 14.46 2.49
CA ARG A 3 9.55 14.74 2.59
C ARG A 3 9.01 13.94 3.78
N ILE A 4 9.24 14.43 4.99
CA ILE A 4 8.52 13.95 6.17
C ILE A 4 7.09 14.45 5.99
N HIS A 5 6.22 13.57 5.54
CA HIS A 5 4.79 13.80 5.63
C HIS A 5 4.35 13.24 6.97
N ASN A 6 4.09 14.10 7.93
CA ASN A 6 3.59 13.68 9.25
C ASN A 6 2.23 12.99 9.17
N GLN A 7 1.55 13.04 8.03
CA GLN A 7 0.25 12.42 7.83
C GLN A 7 0.03 12.05 6.37
N TYR A 8 -0.74 10.99 6.13
CA TYR A 8 -1.33 10.76 4.81
C TYR A 8 -2.30 11.90 4.47
N ARG A 9 -2.41 12.22 3.18
CA ARG A 9 -3.51 13.06 2.70
C ARG A 9 -4.81 12.29 2.91
N GLU A 10 -5.87 13.01 3.25
CA GLU A 10 -7.23 12.45 3.34
C GLU A 10 -7.61 11.72 2.04
N LEU A 11 -8.40 10.67 2.16
CA LEU A 11 -8.97 10.00 0.99
C LEU A 11 -9.85 10.98 0.23
N GLU A 12 -9.70 11.02 -1.08
CA GLU A 12 -10.54 11.88 -1.90
C GLU A 12 -11.98 11.37 -1.88
N SER A 13 -12.92 12.18 -1.42
CA SER A 13 -14.35 11.84 -1.35
C SER A 13 -14.98 11.53 -2.71
N SER A 14 -14.30 11.88 -3.82
CA SER A 14 -14.74 11.59 -5.18
C SER A 14 -14.49 10.15 -5.63
N TYR A 15 -13.76 9.37 -4.84
CA TYR A 15 -13.43 7.97 -5.15
C TYR A 15 -14.28 7.01 -4.35
N ASN A 16 -14.67 5.93 -4.99
CA ASN A 16 -15.33 4.82 -4.34
C ASN A 16 -14.27 3.79 -3.93
N TYR A 17 -14.18 3.51 -2.65
CA TYR A 17 -13.20 2.58 -2.11
C TYR A 17 -13.88 1.33 -1.57
N ILE A 18 -13.22 0.20 -1.72
CA ILE A 18 -13.58 -1.05 -1.05
C ILE A 18 -12.68 -1.21 0.18
N ASP A 19 -13.31 -1.53 1.28
CA ASP A 19 -12.61 -1.71 2.55
C ASP A 19 -11.89 -3.07 2.61
N LYS A 20 -10.58 -3.02 2.69
CA LYS A 20 -9.69 -4.17 2.82
C LYS A 20 -8.89 -4.15 4.13
N THR A 21 -9.30 -3.35 5.10
CA THR A 21 -8.53 -3.17 6.35
C THR A 21 -8.49 -4.42 7.22
N GLU A 22 -9.47 -5.32 7.10
CA GLU A 22 -9.56 -6.54 7.93
C GLU A 22 -8.29 -7.41 7.83
N CYS A 23 -7.68 -7.51 6.63
CA CYS A 23 -6.44 -8.28 6.48
C CYS A 23 -5.27 -7.63 7.22
N LEU A 24 -5.20 -6.30 7.28
CA LEU A 24 -4.20 -5.55 8.03
C LEU A 24 -4.45 -5.66 9.54
N GLU A 25 -5.71 -5.50 9.98
CA GLU A 25 -6.12 -5.59 11.38
C GLU A 25 -5.71 -6.94 11.99
N LYS A 26 -5.96 -8.05 11.29
CA LYS A 26 -5.57 -9.40 11.70
C LYS A 26 -4.06 -9.54 11.93
N GLU A 27 -3.24 -8.95 11.06
CA GLU A 27 -1.79 -9.03 11.20
C GLU A 27 -1.26 -8.13 12.32
N ILE A 28 -1.83 -6.93 12.49
CA ILE A 28 -1.47 -5.98 13.55
C ILE A 28 -1.79 -6.53 14.96
N GLU A 29 -2.89 -7.28 15.10
CA GLU A 29 -3.23 -7.94 16.37
C GLU A 29 -2.21 -9.01 16.78
N ARG A 30 -1.58 -9.64 15.80
CA ARG A 30 -0.70 -10.80 16.02
C ARG A 30 0.78 -10.44 16.10
N PHE A 31 1.19 -9.36 15.43
CA PHE A 31 2.59 -9.01 15.23
C PHE A 31 2.86 -7.54 15.57
N PRO A 32 4.03 -7.25 16.17
CA PRO A 32 4.44 -5.88 16.45
C PRO A 32 4.81 -5.10 15.19
N SER A 33 5.15 -5.77 14.09
CA SER A 33 5.39 -5.15 12.80
C SER A 33 4.66 -5.90 11.69
N VAL A 34 4.34 -5.18 10.60
CA VAL A 34 3.67 -5.76 9.42
C VAL A 34 4.35 -5.25 8.16
N TYR A 35 4.64 -6.14 7.23
CA TYR A 35 5.02 -5.80 5.87
C TYR A 35 3.82 -5.94 4.94
N ILE A 36 3.56 -4.91 4.15
CA ILE A 36 2.48 -4.88 3.15
C ILE A 36 3.12 -4.88 1.77
N GLU A 37 3.02 -5.99 1.06
CA GLU A 37 3.59 -6.15 -0.27
C GLU A 37 2.54 -6.01 -1.37
N GLY A 38 2.97 -5.59 -2.54
CA GLY A 38 2.16 -5.60 -3.74
C GLY A 38 2.51 -4.47 -4.70
N ALA A 39 2.32 -4.70 -5.96
CA ALA A 39 2.66 -3.77 -7.01
C ALA A 39 1.88 -2.44 -6.92
N ALA A 40 2.30 -1.43 -7.67
CA ALA A 40 1.65 -0.12 -7.68
C ALA A 40 0.16 -0.23 -8.09
N GLY A 41 -0.72 0.53 -7.43
CA GLY A 41 -2.15 0.53 -7.73
C GLY A 41 -2.96 -0.65 -7.17
N CYS A 42 -2.36 -1.58 -6.42
CA CYS A 42 -3.12 -2.68 -5.79
C CYS A 42 -3.92 -2.26 -4.54
N GLY A 43 -3.71 -1.06 -4.00
CA GLY A 43 -4.51 -0.51 -2.90
C GLY A 43 -3.82 -0.40 -1.54
N LYS A 44 -2.50 -0.68 -1.42
CA LYS A 44 -1.76 -0.64 -0.14
C LYS A 44 -1.96 0.65 0.65
N THR A 45 -1.62 1.77 0.04
CA THR A 45 -1.74 3.10 0.68
C THR A 45 -3.20 3.46 0.97
N THR A 46 -4.14 3.05 0.11
CA THR A 46 -5.58 3.23 0.33
C THR A 46 -6.04 2.45 1.56
N MET A 47 -5.68 1.17 1.64
CA MET A 47 -5.99 0.32 2.80
C MET A 47 -5.42 0.91 4.10
N MET A 48 -4.16 1.37 4.08
CA MET A 48 -3.54 2.00 5.26
C MET A 48 -4.28 3.28 5.68
N ARG A 49 -4.67 4.13 4.72
CA ARG A 49 -5.45 5.33 5.02
C ARG A 49 -6.81 5.01 5.61
N MET A 50 -7.55 4.07 5.02
CA MET A 50 -8.84 3.63 5.55
C MET A 50 -8.71 3.06 6.97
N PHE A 51 -7.64 2.31 7.22
CA PHE A 51 -7.35 1.81 8.56
C PHE A 51 -7.17 2.98 9.54
N LEU A 52 -6.36 3.97 9.21
CA LEU A 52 -6.13 5.14 10.08
C LEU A 52 -7.38 6.01 10.27
N GLU A 53 -8.25 6.12 9.27
CA GLU A 53 -9.54 6.81 9.40
C GLU A 53 -10.49 6.10 10.36
N LYS A 54 -10.44 4.76 10.41
CA LYS A 54 -11.21 3.96 11.38
C LYS A 54 -10.63 4.03 12.80
N HIS A 55 -9.34 4.31 12.91
CA HIS A 55 -8.58 4.34 14.17
C HIS A 55 -7.97 5.71 14.44
N PRO A 56 -8.81 6.75 14.66
CA PRO A 56 -8.31 8.12 14.86
C PRO A 56 -7.51 8.30 16.16
N GLU A 57 -7.56 7.32 17.06
CA GLU A 57 -6.75 7.28 18.28
C GLU A 57 -5.29 6.90 18.05
N VAL A 58 -4.96 6.38 16.85
CA VAL A 58 -3.59 5.98 16.51
C VAL A 58 -2.75 7.22 16.20
N ASP A 59 -1.72 7.46 17.03
CA ASP A 59 -0.69 8.44 16.76
C ASP A 59 0.39 7.82 15.87
N TYR A 60 0.60 8.38 14.67
CA TYR A 60 1.49 7.81 13.67
C TYR A 60 2.36 8.84 12.97
N THR A 61 3.48 8.36 12.46
CA THR A 61 4.38 9.12 11.57
C THR A 61 4.62 8.32 10.29
N VAL A 62 4.58 8.98 9.13
CA VAL A 62 4.88 8.38 7.83
C VAL A 62 6.23 8.88 7.35
N LEU A 63 7.12 7.96 7.02
CA LEU A 63 8.40 8.22 6.34
C LEU A 63 8.37 7.56 4.96
N TRP A 64 8.66 8.35 3.94
CA TRP A 64 8.83 7.86 2.57
C TRP A 64 10.28 7.50 2.35
N MET A 65 10.53 6.25 1.95
CA MET A 65 11.87 5.74 1.66
C MET A 65 12.12 5.92 0.16
N ASP A 66 12.70 7.07 -0.21
CA ASP A 66 13.12 7.33 -1.58
C ASP A 66 14.58 6.90 -1.76
N GLU A 67 14.90 6.27 -2.89
CA GLU A 67 16.24 5.70 -3.17
C GLU A 67 17.36 6.75 -3.24
N ASP A 68 17.03 8.01 -3.59
CA ASP A 68 17.97 9.11 -3.74
C ASP A 68 18.35 9.79 -2.41
N GLU A 69 17.71 9.44 -1.30
CA GLU A 69 18.00 10.08 -0.02
C GLU A 69 19.08 9.31 0.77
N LYS A 70 19.95 10.08 1.41
CA LYS A 70 20.99 9.50 2.27
C LYS A 70 20.33 8.78 3.43
N TYR A 71 20.44 7.46 3.46
CA TYR A 71 19.91 6.59 4.51
C TYR A 71 20.32 7.01 5.94
N GLU A 72 21.40 7.77 6.09
CA GLU A 72 21.83 8.37 7.35
C GLU A 72 20.77 9.33 7.97
N GLU A 73 19.93 9.94 7.13
CA GLU A 73 18.83 10.77 7.61
C GLU A 73 17.69 9.93 8.18
N TYR A 74 17.43 8.75 7.58
CA TYR A 74 16.43 7.81 8.09
C TYR A 74 16.78 7.31 9.49
N GLU A 75 18.05 7.04 9.78
CA GLU A 75 18.48 6.61 11.12
C GLU A 75 18.09 7.64 12.20
N ARG A 76 18.37 8.91 11.92
CA ARG A 76 18.02 10.00 12.87
C ARG A 76 16.52 10.13 13.06
N TYR A 77 15.74 9.89 12.02
CA TYR A 77 14.30 9.99 12.07
C TYR A 77 13.69 8.77 12.76
N VAL A 78 14.11 7.57 12.42
CA VAL A 78 13.57 6.35 13.02
C VAL A 78 13.87 6.32 14.53
N ASP A 79 15.10 6.61 14.96
CA ASP A 79 15.43 6.68 16.37
C ASP A 79 14.59 7.75 17.10
N LYS A 80 14.39 8.92 16.47
CA LYS A 80 13.57 9.99 17.04
C LYS A 80 12.09 9.64 17.14
N TYR A 81 11.55 8.92 16.14
CA TYR A 81 10.11 8.65 16.06
C TYR A 81 9.71 7.36 16.76
N VAL A 82 10.57 6.36 16.84
CA VAL A 82 10.34 5.19 17.69
C VAL A 82 10.22 5.58 19.17
N ASP A 83 10.92 6.66 19.56
CA ASP A 83 10.83 7.17 20.93
C ASP A 83 9.62 8.10 21.19
N ASN A 84 8.99 8.64 20.14
CA ASN A 84 7.97 9.69 20.27
C ASN A 84 6.61 9.38 19.62
N SER A 85 6.53 8.44 18.69
CA SER A 85 5.28 8.06 18.02
C SER A 85 5.00 6.59 18.26
N ARG A 86 3.76 6.25 18.54
CA ARG A 86 3.35 4.86 18.77
C ARG A 86 3.40 4.01 17.50
N TRP A 87 3.20 4.63 16.32
CA TRP A 87 3.19 3.94 15.05
C TRP A 87 4.12 4.61 14.05
N LEU A 88 5.00 3.82 13.47
CA LEU A 88 5.89 4.25 12.38
C LEU A 88 5.49 3.53 11.09
N ILE A 89 5.17 4.30 10.05
CA ILE A 89 4.82 3.78 8.74
C ILE A 89 5.95 4.13 7.78
N LEU A 90 6.62 3.11 7.24
CA LEU A 90 7.66 3.25 6.24
C LEU A 90 7.05 2.95 4.86
N GLU A 91 6.85 3.99 4.05
CA GLU A 91 6.31 3.88 2.69
C GLU A 91 7.43 3.74 1.66
N ASN A 92 7.12 3.01 0.59
CA ASN A 92 8.02 2.79 -0.53
C ASN A 92 9.33 2.11 -0.13
N VAL A 93 9.23 1.07 0.70
CA VAL A 93 10.38 0.28 1.11
C VAL A 93 11.01 -0.38 -0.13
N PRO A 94 12.28 -0.09 -0.45
CA PRO A 94 12.95 -0.65 -1.61
C PRO A 94 13.25 -2.15 -1.42
N GLU A 95 13.42 -2.86 -2.53
CA GLU A 95 13.80 -4.28 -2.53
C GLU A 95 15.16 -4.51 -1.89
N GLU A 96 16.13 -3.66 -2.24
CA GLU A 96 17.46 -3.69 -1.66
C GLU A 96 17.61 -2.62 -0.56
N LEU A 97 17.78 -3.08 0.67
CA LEU A 97 18.00 -2.21 1.82
C LEU A 97 19.47 -2.26 2.24
N PRO A 98 20.12 -1.11 2.47
CA PRO A 98 21.45 -1.08 3.07
C PRO A 98 21.48 -1.81 4.43
N LEU A 99 22.58 -2.54 4.71
CA LEU A 99 22.71 -3.36 5.92
C LEU A 99 22.49 -2.57 7.22
N HIS A 100 22.91 -1.31 7.27
CA HIS A 100 22.70 -0.46 8.44
C HIS A 100 21.21 -0.11 8.64
N THR A 101 20.48 0.18 7.55
CA THR A 101 19.02 0.45 7.57
C THR A 101 18.27 -0.80 8.04
N VAL A 102 18.64 -1.98 7.52
CA VAL A 102 18.11 -3.26 8.00
C VAL A 102 18.35 -3.44 9.50
N GLY A 103 19.59 -3.19 9.93
CA GLY A 103 19.96 -3.27 11.35
C GLY A 103 19.14 -2.34 12.23
N MET A 104 18.86 -1.14 11.75
CA MET A 104 18.03 -0.15 12.42
C MET A 104 16.57 -0.63 12.52
N ILE A 105 15.94 -1.01 11.40
CA ILE A 105 14.56 -1.52 11.38
C ILE A 105 14.43 -2.70 12.36
N LYS A 106 15.32 -3.67 12.32
CA LYS A 106 15.31 -4.82 13.22
C LYS A 106 15.46 -4.43 14.70
N ARG A 107 16.35 -3.47 15.01
CA ARG A 107 16.47 -2.96 16.38
C ARG A 107 15.20 -2.26 16.84
N SER A 108 14.60 -1.47 15.96
CA SER A 108 13.35 -0.75 16.27
C SER A 108 12.21 -1.72 16.52
N ILE A 109 12.02 -2.74 15.68
CA ILE A 109 10.99 -3.78 15.88
C ILE A 109 11.15 -4.46 17.25
N ARG A 110 12.39 -4.77 17.66
CA ARG A 110 12.65 -5.42 18.95
C ARG A 110 12.46 -4.50 20.18
N ARG A 111 12.45 -3.19 19.97
CA ARG A 111 12.19 -2.20 21.03
C ARG A 111 10.72 -1.86 21.19
N LEU A 112 9.87 -2.27 20.22
CA LEU A 112 8.44 -1.99 20.28
C LEU A 112 7.84 -2.57 21.55
N GLY A 113 7.03 -1.78 22.22
CA GLY A 113 6.32 -2.15 23.43
C GLY A 113 4.82 -2.02 23.27
N GLY A 114 4.08 -2.88 23.92
CA GLY A 114 2.63 -2.73 24.05
C GLY A 114 1.89 -2.59 22.73
N GLN A 115 1.42 -1.37 22.44
CA GLN A 115 0.64 -1.06 21.23
C GLN A 115 1.43 -0.35 20.14
N ASP A 116 2.74 -0.21 20.31
CA ASP A 116 3.59 0.40 19.28
C ASP A 116 3.71 -0.52 18.07
N ARG A 117 3.72 0.06 16.87
CA ARG A 117 3.77 -0.71 15.62
C ARG A 117 4.72 -0.08 14.61
N ILE A 118 5.34 -0.95 13.81
CA ILE A 118 6.06 -0.54 12.59
C ILE A 118 5.39 -1.21 11.40
N ILE A 119 4.88 -0.40 10.47
CA ILE A 119 4.29 -0.86 9.23
C ILE A 119 5.25 -0.52 8.09
N LEU A 120 5.64 -1.52 7.32
CA LEU A 120 6.49 -1.36 6.15
C LEU A 120 5.64 -1.62 4.90
N ILE A 121 5.69 -0.70 3.94
CA ILE A 121 4.91 -0.81 2.70
C ILE A 121 5.85 -0.81 1.52
N GLY A 122 5.94 -1.94 0.82
CA GLY A 122 6.79 -2.14 -0.35
C GLY A 122 6.01 -2.48 -1.61
N ARG A 123 6.69 -2.38 -2.76
CA ARG A 123 6.12 -2.78 -4.06
C ARG A 123 6.40 -4.24 -4.39
N ASN A 124 7.48 -4.75 -3.87
CA ASN A 124 7.98 -6.10 -4.08
C ASN A 124 7.70 -6.98 -2.86
N GLU A 125 8.04 -8.24 -2.95
CA GLU A 125 8.05 -9.15 -1.82
C GLU A 125 8.93 -8.60 -0.69
N ILE A 126 8.75 -9.16 0.50
CA ILE A 126 9.55 -8.76 1.65
C ILE A 126 11.05 -8.87 1.33
N PRO A 127 11.86 -7.80 1.54
CA PRO A 127 13.29 -7.84 1.29
C PRO A 127 13.99 -9.00 1.99
N ASP A 128 14.88 -9.71 1.29
CA ASP A 128 15.63 -10.86 1.83
C ASP A 128 16.27 -10.55 3.17
N ALA A 129 16.78 -9.33 3.32
CA ALA A 129 17.41 -8.88 4.55
C ALA A 129 16.43 -8.83 5.76
N LEU A 130 15.11 -8.77 5.52
CA LEU A 130 14.07 -8.77 6.55
C LEU A 130 13.40 -10.14 6.75
N LEU A 131 13.64 -11.13 5.88
CA LEU A 131 13.05 -12.46 5.98
C LEU A 131 13.28 -13.11 7.35
N GLY A 132 14.44 -12.90 7.97
CA GLY A 132 14.71 -13.39 9.31
C GLY A 132 13.74 -12.86 10.37
N THR A 133 13.28 -11.63 10.24
CA THR A 133 12.29 -11.02 11.15
C THR A 133 10.91 -11.66 10.96
N PHE A 134 10.54 -11.94 9.72
CA PHE A 134 9.31 -12.68 9.39
C PHE A 134 9.35 -14.12 9.94
N TRP A 135 10.42 -14.87 9.69
CA TRP A 135 10.56 -16.25 10.19
C TRP A 135 10.57 -16.35 11.71
N ASN A 136 11.10 -15.35 12.39
CA ASN A 136 11.12 -15.26 13.85
C ASN A 136 9.76 -14.83 14.44
N ARG A 137 8.73 -14.62 13.60
CA ARG A 137 7.41 -14.15 14.03
C ARG A 137 7.43 -12.76 14.70
N GLU A 138 8.37 -11.94 14.32
CA GLU A 138 8.44 -10.54 14.75
C GLU A 138 7.70 -9.63 13.75
N MET A 139 7.29 -10.18 12.57
CA MET A 139 6.63 -9.45 11.48
C MET A 139 5.51 -10.28 10.85
N GLY A 140 4.34 -9.67 10.66
CA GLY A 140 3.26 -10.18 9.85
C GLY A 140 3.40 -9.78 8.38
N LEU A 141 2.60 -10.39 7.50
CA LEU A 141 2.63 -10.14 6.07
C LEU A 141 1.22 -9.99 5.51
N VAL A 142 0.96 -8.84 4.88
CA VAL A 142 -0.21 -8.63 4.04
C VAL A 142 0.23 -8.68 2.58
N THR A 143 -0.26 -9.67 1.85
CA THR A 143 0.12 -9.87 0.45
C THR A 143 -0.81 -9.14 -0.51
N GLN A 144 -0.36 -8.91 -1.74
CA GLN A 144 -1.19 -8.35 -2.81
C GLN A 144 -2.50 -9.11 -2.99
N ASN A 145 -2.49 -10.43 -2.85
CA ASN A 145 -3.68 -11.26 -3.02
C ASN A 145 -4.81 -10.91 -2.04
N SER A 146 -4.46 -10.45 -0.83
CA SER A 146 -5.44 -10.00 0.17
C SER A 146 -6.14 -8.70 -0.21
N MET A 147 -5.59 -7.95 -1.16
CA MET A 147 -6.10 -6.66 -1.63
C MET A 147 -6.82 -6.75 -2.97
N LEU A 148 -6.73 -7.88 -3.69
CA LEU A 148 -7.48 -8.07 -4.92
C LEU A 148 -8.99 -8.02 -4.63
N LEU A 149 -9.72 -7.38 -5.53
CA LEU A 149 -11.18 -7.31 -5.47
C LEU A 149 -11.78 -8.64 -5.91
N ASP A 150 -12.74 -9.11 -5.17
CA ASP A 150 -13.57 -10.25 -5.55
C ASP A 150 -14.78 -9.82 -6.40
N GLN A 151 -15.64 -10.78 -6.73
CA GLN A 151 -16.80 -10.53 -7.59
C GLN A 151 -17.82 -9.60 -6.94
N ASP A 152 -18.10 -9.78 -5.65
CA ASP A 152 -19.10 -9.00 -4.93
C ASP A 152 -18.64 -7.55 -4.76
N GLU A 153 -17.35 -7.36 -4.50
CA GLU A 153 -16.71 -6.05 -4.38
C GLU A 153 -16.67 -5.30 -5.71
N VAL A 154 -16.36 -5.99 -6.80
CA VAL A 154 -16.42 -5.43 -8.16
C VAL A 154 -17.85 -5.05 -8.52
N GLU A 155 -18.85 -5.88 -8.18
CA GLU A 155 -20.26 -5.57 -8.38
C GLU A 155 -20.68 -4.32 -7.59
N CYS A 156 -20.19 -4.17 -6.37
CA CYS A 156 -20.42 -2.97 -5.55
C CYS A 156 -19.89 -1.72 -6.27
N LEU A 157 -18.64 -1.74 -6.75
CA LEU A 157 -18.06 -0.61 -7.49
C LEU A 157 -18.83 -0.32 -8.79
N ILE A 158 -19.21 -1.32 -9.56
CA ILE A 158 -20.03 -1.17 -10.77
C ILE A 158 -21.31 -0.41 -10.48
N LYS A 159 -22.02 -0.76 -9.39
CA LYS A 159 -23.23 -0.07 -8.95
C LYS A 159 -22.96 1.38 -8.55
N GLN A 160 -21.88 1.63 -7.83
CA GLN A 160 -21.48 2.98 -7.39
C GLN A 160 -21.14 3.90 -8.56
N TYR A 161 -20.46 3.37 -9.59
CA TYR A 161 -20.12 4.11 -10.80
C TYR A 161 -21.28 4.21 -11.80
N GLY A 162 -22.38 3.48 -11.58
CA GLY A 162 -23.50 3.39 -12.53
C GLY A 162 -23.10 2.70 -13.84
N SER A 163 -22.07 1.84 -13.79
CA SER A 163 -21.56 1.10 -14.93
C SER A 163 -22.52 -0.02 -15.36
N ARG A 164 -22.44 -0.44 -16.64
CA ARG A 164 -23.20 -1.56 -17.20
C ARG A 164 -22.32 -2.76 -17.50
N THR A 165 -21.05 -2.68 -17.23
CA THR A 165 -20.10 -3.78 -17.45
C THR A 165 -20.41 -4.95 -16.51
N SER A 166 -20.26 -6.19 -16.98
CA SER A 166 -20.46 -7.35 -16.11
C SER A 166 -19.26 -7.51 -15.15
N PRO A 167 -19.52 -7.90 -13.90
CA PRO A 167 -18.45 -8.16 -12.90
C PRO A 167 -17.46 -9.22 -13.40
N GLU A 168 -17.95 -10.31 -14.02
CA GLU A 168 -17.11 -11.38 -14.52
C GLU A 168 -16.20 -10.91 -15.65
N GLN A 169 -16.73 -10.06 -16.54
CA GLN A 169 -15.94 -9.48 -17.62
C GLN A 169 -14.84 -8.58 -17.05
N LEU A 170 -15.18 -7.73 -16.10
CA LEU A 170 -14.23 -6.82 -15.48
C LEU A 170 -13.12 -7.59 -14.73
N LEU A 171 -13.49 -8.60 -13.93
CA LEU A 171 -12.53 -9.46 -13.24
C LEU A 171 -11.62 -10.22 -14.21
N ARG A 172 -12.16 -10.73 -15.31
CA ARG A 172 -11.37 -11.44 -16.33
C ARG A 172 -10.25 -10.56 -16.90
N TYR A 173 -10.49 -9.25 -17.05
CA TYR A 173 -9.51 -8.32 -17.61
C TYR A 173 -8.55 -7.74 -16.57
N THR A 174 -9.01 -7.59 -15.34
CA THR A 174 -8.26 -6.87 -14.30
C THR A 174 -7.61 -7.80 -13.27
N GLY A 175 -8.06 -9.07 -13.20
CA GLY A 175 -7.66 -9.97 -12.12
C GLY A 175 -8.06 -9.46 -10.71
N GLY A 176 -8.99 -8.53 -10.62
CA GLY A 176 -9.36 -7.88 -9.34
C GLY A 176 -8.43 -6.75 -8.90
N TRP A 177 -7.53 -6.29 -9.77
CA TRP A 177 -6.61 -5.21 -9.44
C TRP A 177 -7.34 -3.88 -9.29
N ALA A 178 -7.44 -3.37 -8.06
CA ALA A 178 -8.28 -2.23 -7.72
C ALA A 178 -8.03 -0.98 -8.60
N GLY A 179 -6.78 -0.62 -8.84
CA GLY A 179 -6.44 0.56 -9.66
C GLY A 179 -6.86 0.40 -11.12
N ILE A 180 -6.79 -0.81 -11.69
CA ILE A 180 -7.23 -1.06 -13.06
C ILE A 180 -8.75 -1.07 -13.14
N VAL A 181 -9.44 -1.67 -12.16
CA VAL A 181 -10.90 -1.64 -12.05
C VAL A 181 -11.40 -0.20 -12.01
N ASP A 182 -10.81 0.63 -11.15
CA ASP A 182 -11.16 2.04 -11.00
C ASP A 182 -11.00 2.82 -12.32
N VAL A 183 -9.87 2.64 -13.00
CA VAL A 183 -9.61 3.29 -14.30
C VAL A 183 -10.65 2.90 -15.34
N ILE A 184 -10.98 1.62 -15.46
CA ILE A 184 -11.98 1.15 -16.43
C ILE A 184 -13.35 1.75 -16.12
N LEU A 185 -13.79 1.74 -14.87
CA LEU A 185 -15.09 2.27 -14.47
C LEU A 185 -15.20 3.78 -14.71
N ARG A 186 -14.12 4.53 -14.50
CA ARG A 186 -14.06 5.96 -14.83
C ARG A 186 -14.12 6.22 -16.33
N LEU A 187 -13.40 5.42 -17.13
CA LEU A 187 -13.44 5.51 -18.58
C LEU A 187 -14.84 5.22 -19.10
N GLU A 188 -15.52 4.20 -18.59
CA GLU A 188 -16.89 3.91 -18.95
C GLU A 188 -17.83 5.05 -18.57
N SER A 189 -17.71 5.59 -17.35
CA SER A 189 -18.50 6.73 -16.90
C SER A 189 -18.31 7.96 -17.81
N LYS A 190 -17.09 8.18 -18.29
CA LYS A 190 -16.74 9.34 -19.13
C LYS A 190 -17.19 9.18 -20.59
N TYR A 191 -17.07 7.97 -21.15
CA TYR A 191 -17.28 7.73 -22.58
C TYR A 191 -18.57 6.96 -22.88
N GLY A 192 -19.30 6.52 -21.86
CA GLY A 192 -20.61 5.84 -21.98
C GLY A 192 -20.56 4.35 -22.29
N ALA A 193 -19.39 3.82 -22.63
CA ALA A 193 -19.16 2.39 -22.82
C ALA A 193 -17.68 2.06 -22.66
N TRP A 194 -17.39 0.92 -22.07
CA TRP A 194 -16.05 0.36 -22.04
C TRP A 194 -15.93 -0.76 -23.09
N ASN A 195 -14.91 -0.62 -23.94
CA ASN A 195 -14.49 -1.66 -24.87
C ASN A 195 -12.97 -1.85 -24.67
N PRO A 196 -12.51 -3.09 -24.42
CA PRO A 196 -11.08 -3.37 -24.24
C PRO A 196 -10.19 -2.79 -25.34
N GLU A 197 -10.65 -2.83 -26.59
CA GLU A 197 -9.89 -2.33 -27.73
C GLU A 197 -9.79 -0.78 -27.74
N SER A 198 -10.89 -0.10 -27.41
CA SER A 198 -10.93 1.38 -27.42
C SER A 198 -10.25 2.01 -26.21
N CYS A 199 -10.29 1.32 -25.05
CA CYS A 199 -9.67 1.82 -23.81
C CYS A 199 -8.24 1.32 -23.62
N TRP A 200 -7.75 0.45 -24.51
CA TRP A 200 -6.40 -0.11 -24.44
C TRP A 200 -5.31 0.94 -24.37
N HIS A 201 -5.43 2.00 -25.12
CA HIS A 201 -4.44 3.08 -25.14
C HIS A 201 -4.38 3.82 -23.79
N GLU A 202 -5.53 4.13 -23.20
CA GLU A 202 -5.60 4.81 -21.90
C GLU A 202 -5.22 3.90 -20.74
N MET A 203 -5.61 2.63 -20.80
CA MET A 203 -5.14 1.61 -19.85
C MET A 203 -3.62 1.44 -19.91
N ASN A 204 -3.05 1.33 -21.10
CA ASN A 204 -1.59 1.25 -21.25
C ASN A 204 -0.89 2.48 -20.74
N ARG A 205 -1.46 3.67 -20.98
CA ARG A 205 -0.93 4.91 -20.43
C ARG A 205 -0.95 4.90 -18.91
N TYR A 206 -2.06 4.48 -18.29
CA TYR A 206 -2.15 4.34 -16.84
C TYR A 206 -1.14 3.32 -16.30
N ILE A 207 -1.07 2.13 -16.90
CA ILE A 207 -0.11 1.10 -16.53
C ILE A 207 1.31 1.62 -16.68
N LYS A 208 1.59 2.33 -17.76
CA LYS A 208 2.90 2.93 -18.00
C LYS A 208 3.24 3.99 -16.96
N GLU A 209 2.37 4.98 -16.75
CA GLU A 209 2.60 6.08 -15.81
C GLU A 209 2.64 5.61 -14.34
N MET A 210 1.78 4.68 -13.95
CA MET A 210 1.64 4.26 -12.55
C MET A 210 2.50 3.05 -12.19
N ILE A 211 2.87 2.22 -13.15
CA ILE A 211 3.56 0.97 -12.91
C ILE A 211 4.97 0.99 -13.53
N LEU A 212 5.08 1.25 -14.85
CA LEU A 212 6.35 1.13 -15.55
C LEU A 212 7.28 2.34 -15.33
N ASP A 213 6.76 3.57 -15.29
CA ASP A 213 7.59 4.75 -15.04
C ASP A 213 8.14 4.76 -13.60
N THR A 214 7.49 4.04 -12.70
CA THR A 214 8.01 3.82 -11.34
C THR A 214 9.07 2.72 -11.29
N LEU A 215 9.03 1.74 -12.21
CA LEU A 215 10.07 0.70 -12.36
C LEU A 215 11.31 1.20 -13.15
N GLN A 216 11.16 2.24 -13.98
CA GLN A 216 12.29 2.82 -14.74
C GLN A 216 13.08 3.87 -13.97
N ARG A 217 12.64 4.22 -12.77
CA ARG A 217 13.39 5.08 -11.84
C ARG A 217 14.26 4.28 -10.87
N GLU A 218 14.25 2.98 -10.98
CA GLU A 218 15.18 2.01 -10.42
C GLU A 218 16.28 1.73 -11.48
#